data_cc3023ab54cd4881ad969c2c9d16ea08
#
_entry.id   cc3023ab54cd4881ad969c2c9d16ea08
#
_cell.length_a   1.000
_cell.length_b   1.000
_cell.length_c   1.000
_cell.angle_alpha   90.00
_cell.angle_beta   90.00
_cell.angle_gamma   90.00
#
_symmetry.space_group_name_H-M   'P 1'
#
loop_
_entity.id
_entity.type
_entity.pdbx_description
1 polymer ?
#
loop_
_entity_poly.entity_id
_entity_poly.type
_entity_poly.pdbx_seq_one_letter_code
_entity_poly.pdbx_strand_id
1 'polypeptide(L)'
;MSTIELDETSMTILGEGKRILDAATEKQITIRLMGASAIVTHSPHYAYLLKEVGRKLTDLDFMGNSKDFDKVRQLMQSLGYQTMRTGMMLASTSVGERSIYDHPTRHIHVDVFFDKLKMCHTIDFRKRLNADPITISLADILLEKMQIVRINEKDILDTIVLLSEHELGNHDTDTVNADYISRLLSENWGFYYTTTMNLNKIKERLPKYPRLSEENIENVRTKVDGLLQAIESRPKSSSWKIRARIGTRKQWYEEVEEIVR
;
A
#
# COMPACT_ATOMS: atom_id res chain seq x y z
N MET A 1 -6.98 18.58 16.36
CA MET A 1 -6.31 18.08 15.13
C MET A 1 -4.83 18.10 15.43
N SER A 2 -4.18 16.95 15.55
CA SER A 2 -2.72 16.89 15.67
C SER A 2 -2.12 17.35 14.35
N THR A 3 -1.20 18.31 14.42
CA THR A 3 -0.48 18.79 13.23
C THR A 3 0.47 17.69 12.80
N ILE A 4 0.31 17.16 11.59
CA ILE A 4 1.24 16.18 11.01
C ILE A 4 2.59 16.86 10.86
N GLU A 5 3.61 16.40 11.58
CA GLU A 5 4.97 16.92 11.49
C GLU A 5 5.77 16.24 10.38
N LEU A 6 5.63 16.73 9.16
CA LEU A 6 6.40 16.29 8.00
C LEU A 6 7.29 17.40 7.46
N ASP A 7 8.18 17.06 6.52
CA ASP A 7 8.93 18.05 5.74
C ASP A 7 8.00 18.73 4.70
N GLU A 8 8.44 19.93 4.22
CA GLU A 8 7.66 20.74 3.31
C GLU A 8 7.30 20.04 1.98
N THR A 9 8.21 19.23 1.46
CA THR A 9 7.97 18.43 0.24
C THR A 9 6.85 17.43 0.45
N SER A 10 6.89 16.67 1.55
CA SER A 10 5.85 15.69 1.89
C SER A 10 4.49 16.35 2.13
N MET A 11 4.47 17.53 2.78
CA MET A 11 3.22 18.31 2.96
C MET A 11 2.65 18.78 1.61
N THR A 12 3.52 19.20 0.67
CA THR A 12 3.11 19.60 -0.67
C THR A 12 2.49 18.42 -1.43
N ILE A 13 3.09 17.24 -1.36
CA ILE A 13 2.59 16.02 -2.00
C ILE A 13 1.23 15.61 -1.43
N LEU A 14 1.06 15.61 -0.10
CA LEU A 14 -0.22 15.31 0.53
C LEU A 14 -1.32 16.32 0.14
N GLY A 15 -0.98 17.61 0.11
CA GLY A 15 -1.90 18.65 -0.33
C GLY A 15 -2.36 18.45 -1.78
N GLU A 16 -1.44 18.01 -2.65
CA GLU A 16 -1.77 17.69 -4.03
C GLU A 16 -2.61 16.42 -4.14
N GLY A 17 -2.31 15.38 -3.35
CA GLY A 17 -3.13 14.18 -3.25
C GLY A 17 -4.57 14.50 -2.87
N LYS A 18 -4.76 15.37 -1.86
CA LYS A 18 -6.09 15.86 -1.48
C LYS A 18 -6.77 16.62 -2.62
N ARG A 19 -6.07 17.52 -3.33
CA ARG A 19 -6.61 18.27 -4.46
C ARG A 19 -7.12 17.35 -5.56
N ILE A 20 -6.38 16.28 -5.87
CA ILE A 20 -6.77 15.29 -6.89
C ILE A 20 -8.03 14.53 -6.42
N LEU A 21 -8.09 14.09 -5.16
CA LEU A 21 -9.24 13.39 -4.59
C LEU A 21 -10.50 14.26 -4.56
N ASP A 22 -10.39 15.52 -4.15
CA ASP A 22 -11.51 16.47 -4.13
C ASP A 22 -12.09 16.63 -5.55
N ALA A 23 -11.22 16.87 -6.55
CA ALA A 23 -11.62 17.01 -7.94
C ALA A 23 -12.21 15.71 -8.54
N ALA A 24 -11.71 14.53 -8.12
CA ALA A 24 -12.29 13.25 -8.50
C ALA A 24 -13.69 13.07 -7.91
N THR A 25 -13.87 13.45 -6.65
CA THR A 25 -15.15 13.36 -5.93
C THR A 25 -16.22 14.24 -6.60
N GLU A 26 -15.88 15.48 -6.95
CA GLU A 26 -16.78 16.40 -7.68
C GLU A 26 -17.25 15.82 -9.02
N LYS A 27 -16.40 15.05 -9.68
CA LYS A 27 -16.71 14.39 -10.97
C LYS A 27 -17.25 12.96 -10.82
N GLN A 28 -17.52 12.50 -9.58
CA GLN A 28 -17.99 11.15 -9.28
C GLN A 28 -17.06 10.05 -9.82
N ILE A 29 -15.75 10.29 -9.75
CA ILE A 29 -14.71 9.34 -10.12
C ILE A 29 -14.20 8.67 -8.85
N THR A 30 -14.20 7.34 -8.81
CA THR A 30 -13.69 6.60 -7.66
C THR A 30 -12.20 6.31 -7.85
N ILE A 31 -11.37 7.05 -7.12
CA ILE A 31 -9.95 6.76 -6.90
C ILE A 31 -9.63 6.83 -5.42
N ARG A 32 -8.60 6.11 -4.99
CA ARG A 32 -8.16 6.02 -3.58
C ARG A 32 -6.66 6.14 -3.50
N LEU A 33 -6.16 6.93 -2.56
CA LEU A 33 -4.74 6.97 -2.25
C LEU A 33 -4.24 5.59 -1.80
N MET A 34 -3.02 5.26 -2.17
CA MET A 34 -2.29 4.08 -1.72
C MET A 34 -0.84 4.46 -1.40
N GLY A 35 0.00 3.49 -1.05
CA GLY A 35 1.40 3.73 -0.76
C GLY A 35 1.66 4.53 0.52
N ALA A 36 2.81 5.20 0.55
CA ALA A 36 3.25 5.98 1.72
C ALA A 36 2.31 7.15 2.04
N SER A 37 1.72 7.76 1.01
CA SER A 37 0.76 8.87 1.19
C SER A 37 -0.51 8.43 1.91
N ALA A 38 -1.00 7.21 1.66
CA ALA A 38 -2.13 6.64 2.37
C ALA A 38 -1.79 6.36 3.84
N ILE A 39 -0.60 5.82 4.12
CA ILE A 39 -0.11 5.56 5.49
C ILE A 39 -0.08 6.86 6.29
N VAL A 40 0.55 7.90 5.76
CA VAL A 40 0.65 9.20 6.44
C VAL A 40 -0.73 9.83 6.67
N THR A 41 -1.65 9.66 5.72
CA THR A 41 -3.02 10.19 5.84
C THR A 41 -3.76 9.55 7.02
N HIS A 42 -3.57 8.26 7.26
CA HIS A 42 -4.21 7.53 8.34
C HIS A 42 -3.42 7.52 9.66
N SER A 43 -2.11 7.78 9.62
CA SER A 43 -1.24 7.64 10.80
C SER A 43 -0.59 8.97 11.23
N PRO A 44 -1.38 10.03 11.51
CA PRO A 44 -0.86 11.36 11.79
C PRO A 44 -0.02 11.44 13.06
N HIS A 45 -0.30 10.62 14.10
CA HIS A 45 0.40 10.66 15.37
C HIS A 45 1.80 10.02 15.29
N TYR A 46 1.99 9.04 14.39
CA TYR A 46 3.25 8.35 14.21
C TYR A 46 4.03 8.76 12.96
N ALA A 47 3.49 9.68 12.14
CA ALA A 47 4.14 10.18 10.93
C ALA A 47 5.50 10.85 11.21
N TYR A 48 5.74 11.35 12.43
CA TYR A 48 7.04 11.92 12.85
C TYR A 48 8.20 10.93 12.69
N LEU A 49 7.94 9.62 12.83
CA LEU A 49 8.96 8.58 12.66
C LEU A 49 9.55 8.59 11.25
N LEU A 50 8.74 8.90 10.24
CA LEU A 50 9.20 9.01 8.84
C LEU A 50 10.16 10.19 8.68
N LYS A 51 9.81 11.35 9.25
CA LYS A 51 10.64 12.55 9.22
C LYS A 51 12.01 12.33 9.86
N GLU A 52 12.05 11.64 11.00
CA GLU A 52 13.28 11.41 11.77
C GLU A 52 14.31 10.56 11.03
N VAL A 53 13.85 9.62 10.19
CA VAL A 53 14.75 8.81 9.35
C VAL A 53 14.97 9.43 7.96
N GLY A 54 14.48 10.66 7.72
CA GLY A 54 14.61 11.35 6.44
C GLY A 54 13.76 10.73 5.34
N ARG A 55 12.72 9.95 5.66
CA ARG A 55 11.78 9.39 4.71
C ARG A 55 10.86 10.50 4.20
N LYS A 56 10.97 10.85 2.93
CA LYS A 56 10.12 11.82 2.26
C LYS A 56 9.11 11.11 1.38
N LEU A 57 7.95 11.73 1.22
CA LEU A 57 7.05 11.38 0.12
C LEU A 57 7.63 11.94 -1.18
N THR A 58 7.61 11.15 -2.23
CA THR A 58 8.21 11.50 -3.53
C THR A 58 7.20 11.48 -4.67
N ASP A 59 6.13 10.73 -4.50
CA ASP A 59 5.12 10.44 -5.50
C ASP A 59 3.75 10.22 -4.87
N LEU A 60 2.75 10.17 -5.71
CA LEU A 60 1.37 9.84 -5.35
C LEU A 60 0.93 8.60 -6.10
N ASP A 61 0.50 7.60 -5.36
CA ASP A 61 -0.08 6.39 -5.92
C ASP A 61 -1.60 6.36 -5.66
N PHE A 62 -2.37 6.00 -6.68
CA PHE A 62 -3.83 5.84 -6.59
C PHE A 62 -4.28 4.50 -7.15
N MET A 63 -5.35 3.98 -6.60
CA MET A 63 -6.11 2.86 -7.13
C MET A 63 -7.47 3.32 -7.62
N GLY A 64 -7.83 2.99 -8.85
CA GLY A 64 -9.12 3.31 -9.47
C GLY A 64 -9.82 2.10 -10.09
N ASN A 65 -11.02 2.31 -10.60
CA ASN A 65 -11.73 1.32 -11.42
C ASN A 65 -11.39 1.51 -12.90
N SER A 66 -11.15 0.41 -13.62
CA SER A 66 -10.88 0.45 -15.07
C SER A 66 -12.01 1.07 -15.89
N LYS A 67 -13.26 0.95 -15.45
CA LYS A 67 -14.42 1.60 -16.05
C LYS A 67 -14.35 3.14 -16.08
N ASP A 68 -13.56 3.73 -15.17
CA ASP A 68 -13.37 5.18 -15.06
C ASP A 68 -12.04 5.66 -15.69
N PHE A 69 -11.31 4.78 -16.39
CA PHE A 69 -9.99 5.06 -16.97
C PHE A 69 -9.96 6.36 -17.78
N ASP A 70 -10.89 6.54 -18.73
CA ASP A 70 -10.94 7.74 -19.56
C ASP A 70 -11.30 9.00 -18.76
N LYS A 71 -12.18 8.87 -17.75
CA LYS A 71 -12.54 9.98 -16.87
C LYS A 71 -11.34 10.40 -16.00
N VAL A 72 -10.56 9.43 -15.48
CA VAL A 72 -9.33 9.71 -14.73
C VAL A 72 -8.32 10.42 -15.63
N ARG A 73 -8.12 9.98 -16.87
CA ARG A 73 -7.24 10.64 -17.82
C ARG A 73 -7.65 12.10 -18.07
N GLN A 74 -8.94 12.35 -18.30
CA GLN A 74 -9.47 13.71 -18.51
C GLN A 74 -9.34 14.57 -17.25
N LEU A 75 -9.58 13.99 -16.07
CA LEU A 75 -9.38 14.65 -14.79
C LEU A 75 -7.92 15.11 -14.65
N MET A 76 -6.96 14.19 -14.80
CA MET A 76 -5.54 14.50 -14.67
C MET A 76 -5.09 15.59 -15.64
N GLN A 77 -5.54 15.52 -16.90
CA GLN A 77 -5.29 16.58 -17.90
C GLN A 77 -5.88 17.95 -17.47
N SER A 78 -7.10 17.97 -16.93
CA SER A 78 -7.74 19.19 -16.45
C SER A 78 -7.02 19.82 -15.25
N LEU A 79 -6.30 18.99 -14.47
CA LEU A 79 -5.46 19.41 -13.35
C LEU A 79 -4.04 19.83 -13.75
N GLY A 80 -3.70 19.77 -15.04
CA GLY A 80 -2.41 20.18 -15.59
C GLY A 80 -1.38 19.06 -15.71
N TYR A 81 -1.77 17.83 -15.46
CA TYR A 81 -0.89 16.68 -15.61
C TYR A 81 -0.76 16.22 -17.05
N GLN A 82 0.41 15.74 -17.41
CA GLN A 82 0.72 15.15 -18.71
C GLN A 82 0.93 13.64 -18.55
N THR A 83 0.39 12.85 -19.47
CA THR A 83 0.60 11.41 -19.49
C THR A 83 2.01 11.10 -19.96
N MET A 84 2.78 10.35 -19.19
CA MET A 84 4.10 9.88 -19.59
C MET A 84 3.97 8.74 -20.60
N ARG A 85 4.48 8.97 -21.80
CA ARG A 85 4.65 7.94 -22.83
C ARG A 85 6.07 7.38 -22.75
N THR A 86 6.29 6.35 -21.95
CA THR A 86 7.56 5.63 -21.98
C THR A 86 7.41 4.46 -22.94
N GLY A 87 8.15 4.47 -24.05
CA GLY A 87 8.07 3.45 -25.10
C GLY A 87 8.35 2.01 -24.63
N MET A 88 8.96 1.84 -23.46
CA MET A 88 9.24 0.54 -22.84
C MET A 88 8.07 0.01 -21.98
N MET A 89 7.19 0.89 -21.47
CA MET A 89 6.05 0.48 -20.63
C MET A 89 4.86 -0.04 -21.43
N LEU A 90 4.78 0.24 -22.72
CA LEU A 90 3.72 -0.31 -23.59
C LEU A 90 3.85 -1.82 -23.82
N ALA A 91 5.00 -2.42 -23.53
CA ALA A 91 5.25 -3.84 -23.75
C ALA A 91 4.94 -4.74 -22.54
N SER A 92 4.92 -4.20 -21.31
CA SER A 92 4.79 -5.00 -20.08
C SER A 92 3.49 -4.78 -19.30
N THR A 93 2.74 -3.70 -19.55
CA THR A 93 1.45 -3.44 -18.90
C THR A 93 0.35 -3.44 -19.94
N SER A 94 -0.70 -4.25 -19.70
CA SER A 94 -1.91 -4.23 -20.51
C SER A 94 -2.50 -2.81 -20.47
N VAL A 95 -2.92 -2.31 -21.64
CA VAL A 95 -3.60 -1.01 -21.75
C VAL A 95 -4.76 -0.98 -20.76
N GLY A 96 -4.74 0.03 -19.84
CA GLY A 96 -5.78 0.18 -18.81
C GLY A 96 -5.44 -0.38 -17.43
N GLU A 97 -4.25 -0.97 -17.20
CA GLU A 97 -3.85 -1.46 -15.87
C GLU A 97 -3.12 -0.40 -15.03
N ARG A 98 -2.38 0.53 -15.65
CA ARG A 98 -1.65 1.62 -14.99
C ARG A 98 -1.54 2.83 -15.91
N SER A 99 -1.64 4.02 -15.35
CA SER A 99 -1.32 5.29 -16.01
C SER A 99 -0.35 6.08 -15.17
N ILE A 100 0.61 6.71 -15.83
CA ILE A 100 1.66 7.51 -15.21
C ILE A 100 1.51 8.94 -15.68
N TYR A 101 1.56 9.88 -14.74
CA TYR A 101 1.39 11.30 -14.98
C TYR A 101 2.47 12.10 -14.28
N ASP A 102 2.94 13.17 -14.94
CA ASP A 102 3.82 14.17 -14.37
C ASP A 102 3.21 15.57 -14.48
N HIS A 103 3.38 16.36 -13.42
CA HIS A 103 3.02 17.77 -13.47
C HIS A 103 4.24 18.60 -13.87
N PRO A 104 4.24 19.26 -15.06
CA PRO A 104 5.45 19.83 -15.65
C PRO A 104 6.08 20.97 -14.83
N THR A 105 5.28 21.68 -14.03
CA THR A 105 5.75 22.83 -13.23
C THR A 105 5.85 22.53 -11.74
N ARG A 106 5.11 21.53 -11.22
CA ARG A 106 5.13 21.15 -9.80
C ARG A 106 6.10 20.01 -9.53
N HIS A 107 6.57 19.32 -10.58
CA HIS A 107 7.46 18.16 -10.49
C HIS A 107 6.89 17.05 -9.58
N ILE A 108 5.58 16.85 -9.63
CA ILE A 108 4.88 15.80 -8.88
C ILE A 108 4.54 14.67 -9.83
N HIS A 109 4.97 13.48 -9.46
CA HIS A 109 4.70 12.24 -10.15
C HIS A 109 3.48 11.55 -9.57
N VAL A 110 2.60 11.03 -10.44
CA VAL A 110 1.37 10.34 -10.04
C VAL A 110 1.22 9.05 -10.82
N ASP A 111 1.07 7.95 -10.10
CA ASP A 111 0.72 6.65 -10.65
C ASP A 111 -0.74 6.33 -10.34
N VAL A 112 -1.51 5.93 -11.33
CA VAL A 112 -2.87 5.43 -11.14
C VAL A 112 -2.95 4.00 -11.64
N PHE A 113 -3.17 3.07 -10.71
CA PHE A 113 -3.43 1.67 -10.98
C PHE A 113 -4.93 1.43 -11.12
N PHE A 114 -5.33 0.43 -11.89
CA PHE A 114 -6.75 0.13 -12.14
C PHE A 114 -7.06 -1.33 -11.81
N ASP A 115 -8.14 -1.53 -11.03
CA ASP A 115 -8.70 -2.81 -10.63
C ASP A 115 -7.79 -3.72 -9.81
N LYS A 116 -6.51 -3.81 -10.16
CA LYS A 116 -5.54 -4.71 -9.53
C LYS A 116 -4.18 -4.07 -9.39
N LEU A 117 -3.53 -4.33 -8.27
CA LEU A 117 -2.11 -4.08 -8.11
C LEU A 117 -1.37 -5.37 -8.43
N LYS A 118 -0.65 -5.38 -9.54
CA LYS A 118 0.20 -6.50 -9.98
C LYS A 118 1.65 -6.16 -9.70
N MET A 119 2.19 -6.71 -8.64
CA MET A 119 3.60 -6.63 -8.25
C MET A 119 4.12 -8.05 -7.95
N CYS A 120 4.87 -8.27 -6.86
CA CYS A 120 5.29 -9.63 -6.50
C CYS A 120 4.11 -10.59 -6.29
N HIS A 121 2.97 -10.05 -5.87
CA HIS A 121 1.68 -10.74 -5.80
C HIS A 121 0.58 -9.82 -6.32
N THR A 122 -0.55 -10.40 -6.72
CA THR A 122 -1.69 -9.64 -7.20
C THR A 122 -2.68 -9.37 -6.08
N ILE A 123 -3.09 -8.10 -5.90
CA ILE A 123 -4.18 -7.67 -5.02
C ILE A 123 -5.32 -7.16 -5.91
N ASP A 124 -6.54 -7.67 -5.69
CA ASP A 124 -7.72 -7.31 -6.48
C ASP A 124 -8.59 -6.30 -5.73
N PHE A 125 -8.70 -5.09 -6.27
CA PHE A 125 -9.41 -3.96 -5.68
C PHE A 125 -10.82 -3.72 -6.22
N ARG A 126 -11.29 -4.49 -7.20
CA ARG A 126 -12.58 -4.26 -7.88
C ARG A 126 -13.79 -4.18 -6.95
N LYS A 127 -13.70 -4.78 -5.77
CA LYS A 127 -14.75 -4.77 -4.74
C LYS A 127 -14.30 -4.11 -3.43
N ARG A 128 -13.17 -3.42 -3.43
CA ARG A 128 -12.52 -2.90 -2.21
C ARG A 128 -12.50 -1.37 -2.13
N LEU A 129 -12.66 -0.65 -3.23
CA LEU A 129 -12.52 0.81 -3.28
C LEU A 129 -13.59 1.59 -2.48
N ASN A 130 -14.62 0.91 -1.98
CA ASN A 130 -15.63 1.52 -1.11
C ASN A 130 -15.39 1.26 0.39
N ALA A 131 -14.30 0.58 0.74
CA ALA A 131 -13.97 0.26 2.13
C ALA A 131 -13.52 1.51 2.91
N ASP A 132 -12.90 2.47 2.21
CA ASP A 132 -12.51 3.77 2.74
C ASP A 132 -12.80 4.87 1.70
N PRO A 133 -13.21 6.09 2.12
CA PRO A 133 -13.56 7.16 1.18
C PRO A 133 -12.34 7.88 0.58
N ILE A 134 -11.17 7.83 1.21
CA ILE A 134 -9.97 8.61 0.87
C ILE A 134 -8.87 7.71 0.31
N THR A 135 -8.61 6.59 1.00
CA THR A 135 -7.51 5.68 0.66
C THR A 135 -8.05 4.29 0.30
N ILE A 136 -7.17 3.37 -0.08
CA ILE A 136 -7.47 1.93 0.07
C ILE A 136 -7.57 1.60 1.56
N SER A 137 -8.21 0.47 1.94
CA SER A 137 -8.37 0.12 3.35
C SER A 137 -7.04 -0.11 4.06
N LEU A 138 -6.99 0.04 5.39
CA LEU A 138 -5.78 -0.21 6.19
C LEU A 138 -5.22 -1.63 5.99
N ALA A 139 -6.10 -2.61 5.81
CA ALA A 139 -5.70 -3.99 5.50
C ALA A 139 -5.05 -4.09 4.11
N ASP A 140 -5.58 -3.38 3.11
CA ASP A 140 -5.02 -3.35 1.77
C ASP A 140 -3.69 -2.58 1.72
N ILE A 141 -3.54 -1.49 2.50
CA ILE A 141 -2.27 -0.76 2.68
C ILE A 141 -1.21 -1.70 3.29
N LEU A 142 -1.57 -2.47 4.31
CA LEU A 142 -0.65 -3.46 4.88
C LEU A 142 -0.25 -4.52 3.85
N LEU A 143 -1.21 -5.09 3.13
CA LEU A 143 -0.95 -6.12 2.12
C LEU A 143 -0.10 -5.59 0.96
N GLU A 144 -0.27 -4.32 0.57
CA GLU A 144 0.55 -3.66 -0.43
C GLU A 144 2.04 -3.68 -0.04
N LYS A 145 2.36 -3.44 1.23
CA LYS A 145 3.73 -3.51 1.74
C LYS A 145 4.20 -4.95 1.94
N MET A 146 3.34 -5.79 2.48
CA MET A 146 3.69 -7.18 2.82
C MET A 146 3.86 -8.09 1.60
N GLN A 147 3.40 -7.71 0.41
CA GLN A 147 3.61 -8.48 -0.81
C GLN A 147 5.05 -8.41 -1.35
N ILE A 148 5.87 -7.44 -0.93
CA ILE A 148 7.18 -7.15 -1.50
C ILE A 148 8.18 -8.21 -1.03
N VAL A 149 8.66 -9.07 -1.94
CA VAL A 149 9.59 -10.17 -1.57
C VAL A 149 10.93 -9.64 -1.06
N ARG A 150 11.44 -8.56 -1.67
CA ARG A 150 12.66 -7.87 -1.23
C ARG A 150 12.31 -6.59 -0.49
N ILE A 151 11.51 -6.72 0.59
CA ILE A 151 11.07 -5.57 1.38
C ILE A 151 12.26 -4.76 1.91
N ASN A 152 12.24 -3.45 1.71
CA ASN A 152 13.27 -2.50 2.13
C ASN A 152 12.93 -1.83 3.46
N GLU A 153 13.88 -1.04 4.01
CA GLU A 153 13.71 -0.37 5.31
C GLU A 153 12.58 0.69 5.27
N LYS A 154 12.31 1.30 4.11
CA LYS A 154 11.22 2.29 3.98
C LYS A 154 9.86 1.61 4.15
N ASP A 155 9.65 0.46 3.50
CA ASP A 155 8.38 -0.28 3.60
C ASP A 155 8.19 -0.91 4.99
N ILE A 156 9.27 -1.32 5.65
CA ILE A 156 9.24 -1.79 7.05
C ILE A 156 8.79 -0.65 7.97
N LEU A 157 9.40 0.53 7.85
CA LEU A 157 9.03 1.69 8.66
C LEU A 157 7.58 2.15 8.38
N ASP A 158 7.19 2.23 7.12
CA ASP A 158 5.83 2.54 6.69
C ASP A 158 4.82 1.60 7.40
N THR A 159 5.14 0.29 7.47
CA THR A 159 4.30 -0.71 8.15
C THR A 159 4.31 -0.54 9.67
N ILE A 160 5.45 -0.21 10.28
CA ILE A 160 5.54 0.07 11.72
C ILE A 160 4.66 1.27 12.07
N VAL A 161 4.72 2.35 11.28
CA VAL A 161 3.88 3.55 11.47
C VAL A 161 2.40 3.17 11.42
N LEU A 162 1.97 2.40 10.41
CA LEU A 162 0.60 1.94 10.28
C LEU A 162 0.13 1.13 11.50
N LEU A 163 0.93 0.16 11.93
CA LEU A 163 0.60 -0.72 13.06
C LEU A 163 0.72 -0.02 14.42
N SER A 164 1.52 1.04 14.53
CA SER A 164 1.56 1.87 15.74
C SER A 164 0.26 2.66 15.95
N GLU A 165 -0.34 3.15 14.85
CA GLU A 165 -1.54 3.98 14.90
C GLU A 165 -2.83 3.17 15.06
N HIS A 166 -2.96 2.02 14.36
CA HIS A 166 -4.23 1.31 14.19
C HIS A 166 -4.26 -0.05 14.88
N GLU A 167 -5.45 -0.39 15.40
CA GLU A 167 -5.72 -1.69 16.01
C GLU A 167 -6.05 -2.75 14.96
N LEU A 168 -5.88 -4.03 15.35
CA LEU A 168 -6.40 -5.14 14.57
C LEU A 168 -7.92 -5.27 14.79
N GLY A 169 -8.64 -5.59 13.73
CA GLY A 169 -10.07 -5.82 13.78
C GLY A 169 -10.54 -6.88 12.79
N ASN A 170 -11.85 -7.02 12.69
CA ASN A 170 -12.54 -7.91 11.74
C ASN A 170 -13.38 -7.14 10.70
N HIS A 171 -13.20 -5.84 10.62
CA HIS A 171 -13.86 -4.92 9.68
C HIS A 171 -12.87 -3.88 9.15
N ASP A 172 -13.25 -3.15 8.10
CA ASP A 172 -12.34 -2.22 7.42
C ASP A 172 -12.35 -0.79 7.99
N THR A 173 -13.30 -0.44 8.89
CA THR A 173 -13.42 0.93 9.45
C THR A 173 -12.40 1.12 10.57
N ASP A 174 -11.41 1.99 10.36
CA ASP A 174 -10.35 2.37 11.30
C ASP A 174 -9.55 1.20 11.92
N THR A 175 -9.63 -0.02 11.33
CA THR A 175 -8.87 -1.17 11.81
C THR A 175 -8.16 -1.89 10.67
N VAL A 176 -7.04 -2.52 11.01
CA VAL A 176 -6.38 -3.48 10.12
C VAL A 176 -7.17 -4.79 10.16
N ASN A 177 -7.98 -5.03 9.14
CA ASN A 177 -8.91 -6.17 9.07
C ASN A 177 -8.17 -7.52 8.94
N ALA A 178 -7.87 -8.14 10.09
CA ALA A 178 -7.16 -9.42 10.16
C ALA A 178 -7.97 -10.58 9.56
N ASP A 179 -9.33 -10.51 9.60
CA ASP A 179 -10.18 -11.53 8.98
C ASP A 179 -10.04 -11.52 7.44
N TYR A 180 -10.09 -10.31 6.84
CA TYR A 180 -9.86 -10.16 5.39
C TYR A 180 -8.47 -10.64 4.98
N ILE A 181 -7.42 -10.20 5.69
CA ILE A 181 -6.03 -10.59 5.41
C ILE A 181 -5.88 -12.10 5.49
N SER A 182 -6.30 -12.72 6.58
CA SER A 182 -6.17 -14.17 6.79
C SER A 182 -6.93 -14.97 5.73
N ARG A 183 -8.14 -14.52 5.34
CA ARG A 183 -8.94 -15.13 4.27
C ARG A 183 -8.21 -15.07 2.92
N LEU A 184 -7.72 -13.92 2.52
CA LEU A 184 -7.01 -13.74 1.25
C LEU A 184 -5.76 -14.63 1.19
N LEU A 185 -4.98 -14.68 2.27
CA LEU A 185 -3.76 -15.46 2.35
C LEU A 185 -4.01 -16.96 2.48
N SER A 186 -5.19 -17.39 2.92
CA SER A 186 -5.58 -18.80 2.95
C SER A 186 -5.84 -19.42 1.58
N GLU A 187 -6.00 -18.58 0.55
CA GLU A 187 -6.20 -19.00 -0.84
C GLU A 187 -4.91 -18.98 -1.65
N ASN A 188 -3.92 -18.19 -1.26
CA ASN A 188 -2.67 -17.99 -2.01
C ASN A 188 -1.43 -18.28 -1.14
N TRP A 189 -0.82 -19.45 -1.33
CA TRP A 189 0.37 -19.87 -0.56
C TRP A 189 1.56 -18.92 -0.78
N GLY A 190 1.80 -18.45 -2.00
CA GLY A 190 2.94 -17.58 -2.30
C GLY A 190 2.84 -16.26 -1.57
N PHE A 191 1.65 -15.64 -1.60
CA PHE A 191 1.41 -14.38 -0.90
C PHE A 191 1.45 -14.57 0.64
N TYR A 192 0.85 -15.66 1.14
CA TYR A 192 0.98 -16.07 2.55
C TYR A 192 2.44 -16.15 2.97
N TYR A 193 3.28 -16.85 2.20
CA TYR A 193 4.68 -17.06 2.54
C TYR A 193 5.45 -15.73 2.60
N THR A 194 5.26 -14.85 1.62
CA THR A 194 5.90 -13.53 1.59
C THR A 194 5.41 -12.66 2.75
N THR A 195 4.10 -12.61 3.01
CA THR A 195 3.54 -11.81 4.11
C THR A 195 4.06 -12.28 5.47
N THR A 196 4.06 -13.58 5.75
CA THR A 196 4.53 -14.10 7.04
C THR A 196 6.03 -13.89 7.23
N MET A 197 6.84 -14.03 6.17
CA MET A 197 8.26 -13.70 6.17
C MET A 197 8.47 -12.21 6.53
N ASN A 198 7.72 -11.30 5.90
CA ASN A 198 7.87 -9.87 6.12
C ASN A 198 7.37 -9.44 7.51
N LEU A 199 6.26 -9.99 8.01
CA LEU A 199 5.78 -9.74 9.37
C LEU A 199 6.83 -10.15 10.43
N ASN A 200 7.49 -11.30 10.26
CA ASN A 200 8.57 -11.70 11.14
C ASN A 200 9.78 -10.74 11.04
N LYS A 201 10.12 -10.30 9.82
CA LYS A 201 11.19 -9.32 9.61
C LYS A 201 10.89 -7.98 10.30
N ILE A 202 9.62 -7.54 10.33
CA ILE A 202 9.21 -6.34 11.09
C ILE A 202 9.54 -6.53 12.57
N LYS A 203 9.16 -7.66 13.18
CA LYS A 203 9.47 -7.95 14.60
C LYS A 203 10.96 -7.88 14.91
N GLU A 204 11.80 -8.41 14.00
CA GLU A 204 13.27 -8.39 14.15
C GLU A 204 13.83 -6.96 14.04
N ARG A 205 13.14 -6.08 13.30
CA ARG A 205 13.59 -4.70 13.06
C ARG A 205 13.11 -3.70 14.12
N LEU A 206 11.99 -3.96 14.82
CA LEU A 206 11.43 -3.05 15.82
C LEU A 206 12.46 -2.46 16.79
N PRO A 207 13.41 -3.25 17.40
CA PRO A 207 14.37 -2.70 18.31
C PRO A 207 15.40 -1.72 17.70
N LYS A 208 15.45 -1.63 16.37
CA LYS A 208 16.36 -0.73 15.65
C LYS A 208 15.82 0.69 15.49
N TYR A 209 14.61 0.95 15.94
CA TYR A 209 13.97 2.26 15.87
C TYR A 209 13.97 2.92 17.27
N PRO A 210 15.03 3.66 17.65
CA PRO A 210 15.26 4.15 19.01
C PRO A 210 14.25 5.21 19.48
N ARG A 211 13.43 5.73 18.56
CA ARG A 211 12.37 6.70 18.84
C ARG A 211 11.02 6.06 19.16
N LEU A 212 10.90 4.75 18.94
CA LEU A 212 9.77 4.01 19.47
C LEU A 212 9.99 3.74 20.95
N SER A 213 9.00 4.07 21.78
CA SER A 213 9.02 3.65 23.19
C SER A 213 8.95 2.12 23.29
N GLU A 214 9.40 1.56 24.40
CA GLU A 214 9.27 0.13 24.67
C GLU A 214 7.80 -0.34 24.58
N GLU A 215 6.88 0.50 25.06
CA GLU A 215 5.44 0.26 24.97
C GLU A 215 4.96 0.16 23.50
N ASN A 216 5.41 1.08 22.64
CA ASN A 216 5.06 1.05 21.21
C ASN A 216 5.67 -0.16 20.51
N ILE A 217 6.90 -0.52 20.82
CA ILE A 217 7.56 -1.72 20.30
C ILE A 217 6.74 -2.98 20.67
N GLU A 218 6.32 -3.08 21.93
CA GLU A 218 5.53 -4.23 22.39
C GLU A 218 4.11 -4.23 21.80
N ASN A 219 3.48 -3.07 21.66
CA ASN A 219 2.19 -2.93 20.99
C ASN A 219 2.26 -3.42 19.53
N VAL A 220 3.19 -2.93 18.74
CA VAL A 220 3.37 -3.37 17.34
C VAL A 220 3.70 -4.86 17.28
N ARG A 221 4.56 -5.36 18.18
CA ARG A 221 4.88 -6.80 18.27
C ARG A 221 3.64 -7.64 18.51
N THR A 222 2.82 -7.25 19.48
CA THR A 222 1.55 -7.92 19.81
C THR A 222 0.61 -7.96 18.61
N LYS A 223 0.49 -6.85 17.87
CA LYS A 223 -0.34 -6.79 16.65
C LYS A 223 0.22 -7.70 15.54
N VAL A 224 1.54 -7.72 15.34
CA VAL A 224 2.15 -8.64 14.37
C VAL A 224 1.90 -10.10 14.76
N ASP A 225 2.04 -10.45 16.05
CA ASP A 225 1.76 -11.80 16.55
C ASP A 225 0.28 -12.16 16.38
N GLY A 226 -0.63 -11.23 16.64
CA GLY A 226 -2.07 -11.41 16.42
C GLY A 226 -2.40 -11.66 14.95
N LEU A 227 -1.78 -10.92 14.02
CA LEU A 227 -1.92 -11.15 12.58
C LEU A 227 -1.39 -12.51 12.17
N LEU A 228 -0.20 -12.89 12.60
CA LEU A 228 0.38 -14.21 12.33
C LEU A 228 -0.52 -15.31 12.85
N GLN A 229 -1.06 -15.20 14.07
CA GLN A 229 -2.00 -16.16 14.65
C GLN A 229 -3.29 -16.25 13.82
N ALA A 230 -3.88 -15.13 13.40
CA ALA A 230 -5.08 -15.09 12.55
C ALA A 230 -4.83 -15.77 11.19
N ILE A 231 -3.66 -15.50 10.59
CA ILE A 231 -3.24 -16.13 9.34
C ILE A 231 -3.06 -17.62 9.50
N GLU A 232 -2.37 -18.08 10.54
CA GLU A 232 -2.08 -19.53 10.76
C GLU A 232 -3.33 -20.31 11.10
N SER A 233 -4.20 -19.81 11.97
CA SER A 233 -5.42 -20.50 12.42
C SER A 233 -6.47 -20.63 11.32
N ARG A 234 -6.40 -19.81 10.25
CA ARG A 234 -7.37 -19.87 9.15
C ARG A 234 -7.25 -21.16 8.37
N PRO A 235 -8.34 -21.92 8.14
CA PRO A 235 -8.32 -23.10 7.26
C PRO A 235 -7.84 -22.74 5.86
N LYS A 236 -6.85 -23.50 5.36
CA LYS A 236 -6.25 -23.26 4.05
C LYS A 236 -6.99 -24.03 2.96
N SER A 237 -7.11 -23.43 1.76
CA SER A 237 -7.72 -24.06 0.59
C SER A 237 -6.91 -25.29 0.11
N SER A 238 -7.54 -26.14 -0.70
CA SER A 238 -6.87 -27.32 -1.27
C SER A 238 -5.73 -26.91 -2.21
N SER A 239 -5.91 -25.86 -3.01
CA SER A 239 -4.88 -25.31 -3.91
C SER A 239 -3.68 -24.77 -3.12
N TRP A 240 -3.94 -24.08 -2.01
CA TRP A 240 -2.91 -23.61 -1.10
C TRP A 240 -2.08 -24.79 -0.56
N LYS A 241 -2.74 -25.84 -0.07
CA LYS A 241 -2.07 -27.04 0.50
C LYS A 241 -1.20 -27.77 -0.54
N ILE A 242 -1.68 -27.88 -1.78
CA ILE A 242 -0.91 -28.48 -2.88
C ILE A 242 0.33 -27.61 -3.17
N ARG A 243 0.15 -26.28 -3.27
CA ARG A 243 1.27 -25.36 -3.51
C ARG A 243 2.30 -25.35 -2.38
N ALA A 244 1.86 -25.46 -1.13
CA ALA A 244 2.72 -25.54 0.05
C ALA A 244 3.67 -26.76 0.04
N ARG A 245 3.22 -27.91 -0.51
CA ARG A 245 4.08 -29.11 -0.66
C ARG A 245 5.27 -28.87 -1.60
N ILE A 246 5.12 -27.99 -2.59
CA ILE A 246 6.20 -27.59 -3.49
C ILE A 246 7.13 -26.61 -2.77
N GLY A 247 6.56 -25.72 -1.97
CA GLY A 247 7.29 -24.72 -1.20
C GLY A 247 8.07 -23.75 -2.11
N THR A 248 9.23 -23.33 -1.63
CA THR A 248 10.13 -22.40 -2.33
C THR A 248 10.96 -23.03 -3.42
N ARG A 249 10.85 -24.37 -3.62
CA ARG A 249 11.55 -25.07 -4.74
C ARG A 249 11.12 -24.59 -6.12
N LYS A 250 9.91 -23.99 -6.22
CA LYS A 250 9.44 -23.29 -7.41
C LYS A 250 9.15 -21.84 -7.01
N GLN A 251 9.59 -20.89 -7.83
CA GLN A 251 9.32 -19.46 -7.64
C GLN A 251 7.85 -19.23 -7.29
N TRP A 252 7.58 -18.40 -6.28
CA TRP A 252 6.25 -18.20 -5.69
C TRP A 252 5.72 -16.78 -5.86
N TYR A 253 6.49 -15.93 -6.52
CA TYR A 253 6.18 -14.51 -6.75
C TYR A 253 6.52 -14.14 -8.19
N GLU A 254 5.98 -13.03 -8.66
CA GLU A 254 6.37 -12.40 -9.92
C GLU A 254 7.55 -11.46 -9.68
N GLU A 255 8.54 -11.50 -10.55
CA GLU A 255 9.64 -10.53 -10.50
C GLU A 255 9.13 -9.17 -10.96
N VAL A 256 9.40 -8.15 -10.15
CA VAL A 256 9.10 -6.75 -10.47
C VAL A 256 10.41 -6.08 -10.80
N GLU A 257 10.55 -5.57 -12.02
CA GLU A 257 11.66 -4.70 -12.36
C GLU A 257 11.51 -3.38 -11.59
N GLU A 258 12.47 -3.08 -10.71
CA GLU A 258 12.56 -1.75 -10.11
C GLU A 258 12.84 -0.74 -11.23
N ILE A 259 11.91 0.13 -11.51
CA ILE A 259 12.16 1.29 -12.36
C ILE A 259 13.05 2.21 -11.52
N VAL A 260 14.36 2.15 -11.76
CA VAL A 260 15.32 3.10 -11.20
C VAL A 260 14.96 4.47 -11.78
N ARG A 261 14.49 5.35 -10.91
CA ARG A 261 14.14 6.75 -11.21
C ARG A 261 15.24 7.70 -10.78
#